data_55634f69941e3fbf0c3ef113a1f1f61c
#
_entry.id   55634f69941e3fbf0c3ef113a1f1f61c
#
_cell.length_a   1.000
_cell.length_b   1.000
_cell.length_c   1.000
_cell.angle_alpha   90.00
_cell.angle_beta   90.00
_cell.angle_gamma   90.00
#
_symmetry.space_group_name_H-M   'P 1'
#
loop_
_entity.id
_entity.type
_entity.pdbx_description
1 polymer ?
#
loop_
_entity_poly.entity_id
_entity_poly.type
_entity_poly.pdbx_seq_one_letter_code
_entity_poly.pdbx_strand_id
1 'polypeptide(L)'
;MNDVNTYIKPAEEKMEMAVEYLDETLAHIRAGKANPKILDGVKVDYYGSAAPVSNVANISVPDARTIVITPWEKSMFKEIEKAIINSEIGITPENNGEVIRLSIPPLTEERRKALVKQSKGEAEQAKISVRNSRRDAIDGLKKAVKNGMPEDVEKDAEAKVQKIHDNYMKKIDEVFAAKEKEILTV
;
A
#
# COMPACT_ATOMS: atom_id res chain seq x y z
N MET A 1 5.85 6.91 39.57
CA MET A 1 5.67 5.56 39.01
C MET A 1 6.19 5.61 37.57
N ASN A 2 7.32 4.98 37.33
CA ASN A 2 7.87 4.90 35.95
C ASN A 2 7.05 3.85 35.19
N ASP A 3 6.00 4.30 34.50
CA ASP A 3 5.15 3.41 33.71
C ASP A 3 5.92 3.00 32.44
N VAL A 4 6.34 1.74 32.39
CA VAL A 4 7.03 1.15 31.22
C VAL A 4 6.25 1.32 29.91
N ASN A 5 4.93 1.46 30.00
CA ASN A 5 4.08 1.69 28.84
C ASN A 5 4.37 3.03 28.15
N THR A 6 4.96 4.00 28.85
CA THR A 6 5.42 5.27 28.28
C THR A 6 6.50 5.07 27.21
N TYR A 7 7.23 3.96 27.27
CA TYR A 7 8.29 3.60 26.31
C TYR A 7 7.82 2.55 25.28
N ILE A 8 6.96 1.62 25.73
CA ILE A 8 6.51 0.50 24.89
C ILE A 8 5.45 0.99 23.87
N LYS A 9 4.40 1.69 24.31
CA LYS A 9 3.31 2.13 23.42
C LYS A 9 3.78 3.00 22.24
N PRO A 10 4.59 4.06 22.43
CA PRO A 10 5.05 4.85 21.29
C PRO A 10 5.95 4.05 20.34
N ALA A 11 6.69 3.06 20.83
CA ALA A 11 7.50 2.19 19.98
C ALA A 11 6.61 1.26 19.15
N GLU A 12 5.58 0.68 19.75
CA GLU A 12 4.60 -0.16 19.07
C GLU A 12 3.83 0.63 18.00
N GLU A 13 3.33 1.83 18.33
CA GLU A 13 2.66 2.72 17.38
C GLU A 13 3.56 3.07 16.18
N LYS A 14 4.84 3.38 16.41
CA LYS A 14 5.80 3.63 15.32
C LYS A 14 6.06 2.39 14.46
N MET A 15 6.09 1.19 15.06
CA MET A 15 6.25 -0.06 14.33
C MET A 15 5.02 -0.37 13.49
N GLU A 16 3.82 -0.11 14.03
CA GLU A 16 2.56 -0.26 13.31
C GLU A 16 2.49 0.69 12.12
N MET A 17 2.76 1.97 12.33
CA MET A 17 2.83 2.98 11.25
C MET A 17 3.82 2.58 10.14
N ALA A 18 4.95 1.94 10.50
CA ALA A 18 5.92 1.48 9.50
C ALA A 18 5.37 0.36 8.61
N VAL A 19 4.55 -0.54 9.19
CA VAL A 19 3.88 -1.61 8.42
C VAL A 19 2.75 -1.04 7.57
N GLU A 20 1.93 -0.14 8.11
CA GLU A 20 0.86 0.53 7.36
C GLU A 20 1.40 1.31 6.16
N TYR A 21 2.47 2.09 6.38
CA TYR A 21 3.14 2.82 5.30
C TYR A 21 3.70 1.88 4.22
N LEU A 22 4.27 0.74 4.63
CA LEU A 22 4.73 -0.28 3.69
C LEU A 22 3.57 -0.83 2.86
N ASP A 23 2.46 -1.16 3.50
CA ASP A 23 1.27 -1.71 2.81
C ASP A 23 0.72 -0.72 1.79
N GLU A 24 0.59 0.55 2.16
CA GLU A 24 0.20 1.63 1.26
C GLU A 24 1.18 1.80 0.09
N THR A 25 2.49 1.80 0.37
CA THR A 25 3.53 1.95 -0.65
C THR A 25 3.51 0.79 -1.63
N LEU A 26 3.36 -0.44 -1.14
CA LEU A 26 3.26 -1.63 -1.98
C LEU A 26 1.94 -1.67 -2.78
N ALA A 27 0.86 -1.11 -2.26
CA ALA A 27 -0.39 -0.98 -3.01
C ALA A 27 -0.25 -0.08 -4.25
N HIS A 28 0.62 0.92 -4.20
CA HIS A 28 0.93 1.80 -5.34
C HIS A 28 1.83 1.11 -6.39
N ILE A 29 2.54 0.05 -6.04
CA ILE A 29 3.32 -0.74 -7.01
C ILE A 29 2.37 -1.59 -7.84
N ARG A 30 2.15 -1.17 -9.08
CA ARG A 30 1.25 -1.84 -10.03
C ARG A 30 1.88 -3.12 -10.54
N ALA A 31 1.31 -4.27 -10.16
CA ALA A 31 1.79 -5.60 -10.54
C ALA A 31 1.25 -6.09 -11.91
N GLY A 32 0.75 -5.19 -12.76
CA GLY A 32 0.16 -5.58 -14.06
C GLY A 32 -1.24 -6.19 -13.95
N LYS A 33 -1.85 -6.12 -12.76
CA LYS A 33 -3.26 -6.53 -12.55
C LYS A 33 -4.22 -5.36 -12.72
N ALA A 34 -5.38 -5.66 -13.27
CA ALA A 34 -6.50 -4.74 -13.33
C ALA A 34 -6.97 -4.41 -11.91
N ASN A 35 -6.93 -3.13 -11.55
CA ASN A 35 -7.43 -2.63 -10.28
C ASN A 35 -8.34 -1.42 -10.54
N PRO A 36 -9.60 -1.44 -10.11
CA PRO A 36 -10.51 -0.30 -10.28
C PRO A 36 -9.96 1.01 -9.73
N LYS A 37 -9.15 0.97 -8.69
CA LYS A 37 -8.49 2.14 -8.08
C LYS A 37 -7.61 2.93 -9.05
N ILE A 38 -7.24 2.35 -10.18
CA ILE A 38 -6.49 3.06 -11.24
C ILE A 38 -7.31 4.24 -11.80
N LEU A 39 -8.63 4.19 -11.69
CA LEU A 39 -9.57 5.20 -12.16
C LEU A 39 -9.92 6.25 -11.09
N ASP A 40 -9.51 6.10 -9.85
CA ASP A 40 -9.85 7.03 -8.75
C ASP A 40 -9.35 8.45 -9.00
N GLY A 41 -8.24 8.60 -9.75
CA GLY A 41 -7.70 9.90 -10.17
C GLY A 41 -8.32 10.48 -11.42
N VAL A 42 -9.16 9.73 -12.15
CA VAL A 42 -9.77 10.18 -13.40
C VAL A 42 -11.08 10.90 -13.13
N LYS A 43 -11.12 12.18 -13.49
CA LYS A 43 -12.33 13.00 -13.38
C LYS A 43 -12.91 13.22 -14.76
N VAL A 44 -14.21 13.02 -14.88
CA VAL A 44 -14.98 13.28 -16.10
C VAL A 44 -15.84 14.51 -15.91
N ASP A 45 -16.10 15.23 -17.01
CA ASP A 45 -17.06 16.32 -16.99
C ASP A 45 -18.47 15.73 -17.02
N TYR A 46 -19.19 15.92 -15.92
CA TYR A 46 -20.59 15.53 -15.78
C TYR A 46 -21.43 16.80 -15.64
N TYR A 47 -22.03 17.24 -16.75
CA TYR A 47 -22.85 18.45 -16.83
C TYR A 47 -22.18 19.71 -16.26
N GLY A 48 -20.89 19.91 -16.56
CA GLY A 48 -20.12 21.07 -16.12
C GLY A 48 -19.49 20.92 -14.73
N SER A 49 -19.60 19.74 -14.12
CA SER A 49 -18.96 19.42 -12.83
C SER A 49 -18.01 18.25 -12.98
N ALA A 50 -16.80 18.36 -12.40
CA ALA A 50 -15.86 17.28 -12.39
C ALA A 50 -16.31 16.18 -11.41
N ALA A 51 -16.61 14.98 -11.92
CA ALA A 51 -17.02 13.82 -11.15
C ALA A 51 -16.05 12.63 -11.35
N PRO A 52 -15.80 11.80 -10.34
CA PRO A 52 -15.05 10.57 -10.55
C PRO A 52 -15.81 9.60 -11.46
N VAL A 53 -15.10 8.78 -12.22
CA VAL A 53 -15.69 7.80 -13.16
C VAL A 53 -16.68 6.87 -12.46
N SER A 54 -16.41 6.50 -11.21
CA SER A 54 -17.29 5.65 -10.39
C SER A 54 -18.69 6.25 -10.11
N ASN A 55 -18.84 7.56 -10.26
CA ASN A 55 -20.11 8.25 -10.04
C ASN A 55 -20.97 8.33 -11.30
N VAL A 56 -20.45 7.95 -12.45
CA VAL A 56 -21.15 8.05 -13.76
C VAL A 56 -21.18 6.72 -14.51
N ALA A 57 -20.47 5.70 -14.00
CA ALA A 57 -20.38 4.39 -14.62
C ALA A 57 -20.20 3.28 -13.59
N ASN A 58 -20.59 2.07 -13.96
CA ASN A 58 -20.25 0.86 -13.23
C ASN A 58 -18.88 0.35 -13.69
N ILE A 59 -17.99 0.05 -12.74
CA ILE A 59 -16.64 -0.45 -13.00
C ILE A 59 -16.59 -1.90 -12.56
N SER A 60 -16.19 -2.80 -13.45
CA SER A 60 -16.00 -4.23 -13.19
C SER A 60 -14.66 -4.73 -13.71
N VAL A 61 -14.16 -5.80 -13.12
CA VAL A 61 -12.88 -6.44 -13.47
C VAL A 61 -13.19 -7.92 -13.78
N PRO A 62 -13.56 -8.23 -15.03
CA PRO A 62 -13.94 -9.60 -15.42
C PRO A 62 -12.75 -10.57 -15.41
N ASP A 63 -11.53 -10.07 -15.61
CA ASP A 63 -10.31 -10.85 -15.60
C ASP A 63 -9.13 -10.06 -15.02
N ALA A 64 -7.98 -10.74 -14.85
CA ALA A 64 -6.81 -10.17 -14.18
C ALA A 64 -6.19 -8.94 -14.88
N ARG A 65 -6.55 -8.66 -16.13
CA ARG A 65 -5.94 -7.59 -16.94
C ARG A 65 -6.93 -6.68 -17.64
N THR A 66 -8.22 -6.87 -17.44
CA THR A 66 -9.25 -6.08 -18.11
C THR A 66 -10.11 -5.34 -17.09
N ILE A 67 -10.26 -4.04 -17.28
CA ILE A 67 -11.24 -3.23 -16.58
C ILE A 67 -12.35 -2.89 -17.58
N VAL A 68 -13.59 -3.13 -17.18
CA VAL A 68 -14.77 -2.80 -17.98
C VAL A 68 -15.53 -1.68 -17.28
N ILE A 69 -15.74 -0.59 -18.00
CA ILE A 69 -16.51 0.58 -17.57
C ILE A 69 -17.81 0.60 -18.35
N THR A 70 -18.92 0.51 -17.65
CA THR A 70 -20.27 0.57 -18.23
C THR A 70 -20.92 1.87 -17.79
N PRO A 71 -20.92 2.92 -18.64
CA PRO A 71 -21.57 4.18 -18.33
C PRO A 71 -23.08 4.01 -18.17
N TRP A 72 -23.67 4.73 -17.23
CA TRP A 72 -25.12 4.72 -17.03
C TRP A 72 -25.87 5.48 -18.13
N GLU A 73 -25.20 6.48 -18.72
CA GLU A 73 -25.71 7.28 -19.80
C GLU A 73 -24.84 7.18 -21.06
N LYS A 74 -25.48 7.04 -22.22
CA LYS A 74 -24.76 6.93 -23.50
C LYS A 74 -23.95 8.18 -23.85
N SER A 75 -24.35 9.33 -23.37
CA SER A 75 -23.63 10.61 -23.54
C SER A 75 -22.27 10.60 -22.88
N MET A 76 -22.10 9.82 -21.79
CA MET A 76 -20.87 9.77 -21.01
C MET A 76 -19.73 8.95 -21.63
N PHE A 77 -20.01 8.12 -22.64
CA PHE A 77 -18.95 7.31 -23.28
C PHE A 77 -17.79 8.16 -23.79
N LYS A 78 -18.09 9.21 -24.54
CA LYS A 78 -17.05 10.09 -25.11
C LYS A 78 -16.29 10.86 -24.03
N GLU A 79 -17.00 11.32 -23.01
CA GLU A 79 -16.38 12.08 -21.91
C GLU A 79 -15.47 11.20 -21.06
N ILE A 80 -15.90 9.97 -20.76
CA ILE A 80 -15.08 9.00 -20.02
C ILE A 80 -13.85 8.60 -20.84
N GLU A 81 -14.04 8.28 -22.13
CA GLU A 81 -12.94 7.91 -23.05
C GLU A 81 -11.90 9.04 -23.14
N LYS A 82 -12.36 10.28 -23.34
CA LYS A 82 -11.51 11.47 -23.39
C LYS A 82 -10.77 11.71 -22.08
N ALA A 83 -11.45 11.55 -20.95
CA ALA A 83 -10.84 11.72 -19.63
C ALA A 83 -9.75 10.67 -19.37
N ILE A 84 -9.96 9.42 -19.82
CA ILE A 84 -8.96 8.34 -19.70
C ILE A 84 -7.74 8.61 -20.59
N ILE A 85 -7.95 9.02 -21.83
CA ILE A 85 -6.87 9.35 -22.79
C ILE A 85 -6.02 10.51 -22.25
N ASN A 86 -6.65 11.51 -21.65
CA ASN A 86 -5.97 12.69 -21.09
C ASN A 86 -5.35 12.42 -19.71
N SER A 87 -5.62 11.27 -19.12
CA SER A 87 -5.07 10.90 -17.82
C SER A 87 -3.67 10.28 -17.96
N GLU A 88 -2.91 10.30 -16.86
CA GLU A 88 -1.57 9.69 -16.79
C GLU A 88 -1.59 8.15 -16.70
N ILE A 89 -2.75 7.52 -16.89
CA ILE A 89 -2.89 6.05 -16.83
C ILE A 89 -2.08 5.36 -17.92
N GLY A 90 -1.97 5.97 -19.10
CA GLY A 90 -1.20 5.43 -20.22
C GLY A 90 -1.81 4.19 -20.88
N ILE A 91 -3.11 3.97 -20.70
CA ILE A 91 -3.87 2.87 -21.30
C ILE A 91 -4.86 3.44 -22.28
N THR A 92 -4.89 2.90 -23.51
CA THR A 92 -5.86 3.31 -24.53
C THR A 92 -7.20 2.60 -24.28
N PRO A 93 -8.30 3.34 -24.11
CA PRO A 93 -9.62 2.74 -23.96
C PRO A 93 -10.14 2.20 -25.30
N GLU A 94 -10.80 1.04 -25.26
CA GLU A 94 -11.52 0.45 -26.38
C GLU A 94 -13.02 0.56 -26.12
N ASN A 95 -13.72 1.28 -27.00
CA ASN A 95 -15.16 1.53 -26.90
C ASN A 95 -15.90 0.70 -27.96
N ASN A 96 -16.82 -0.16 -27.53
CA ASN A 96 -17.68 -0.94 -28.44
C ASN A 96 -19.14 -0.45 -28.51
N GLY A 97 -19.43 0.71 -27.92
CA GLY A 97 -20.77 1.31 -27.86
C GLY A 97 -21.65 0.84 -26.71
N GLU A 98 -21.26 -0.22 -26.00
CA GLU A 98 -21.96 -0.74 -24.82
C GLU A 98 -21.11 -0.60 -23.56
N VAL A 99 -19.80 -0.80 -23.69
CA VAL A 99 -18.84 -0.70 -22.59
C VAL A 99 -17.52 -0.13 -23.10
N ILE A 100 -16.74 0.45 -22.19
CA ILE A 100 -15.36 0.85 -22.42
C ILE A 100 -14.47 -0.18 -21.75
N ARG A 101 -13.55 -0.77 -22.50
CA ARG A 101 -12.55 -1.73 -22.02
C ARG A 101 -11.20 -1.08 -21.88
N LEU A 102 -10.53 -1.35 -20.77
CA LEU A 102 -9.15 -1.00 -20.54
C LEU A 102 -8.34 -2.29 -20.41
N SER A 103 -7.51 -2.56 -21.43
CA SER A 103 -6.61 -3.72 -21.43
C SER A 103 -5.27 -3.33 -20.84
N ILE A 104 -4.89 -3.92 -19.71
CA ILE A 104 -3.61 -3.68 -19.06
C ILE A 104 -2.56 -4.57 -19.75
N PRO A 105 -1.50 -3.98 -20.35
CA PRO A 105 -0.46 -4.77 -21.00
C PRO A 105 0.26 -5.67 -19.99
N PRO A 106 0.66 -6.90 -20.37
CA PRO A 106 1.41 -7.80 -19.51
C PRO A 106 2.77 -7.19 -19.18
N LEU A 107 3.19 -7.38 -17.92
CA LEU A 107 4.54 -6.98 -17.51
C LEU A 107 5.57 -7.91 -18.17
N THR A 108 6.67 -7.32 -18.66
CA THR A 108 7.83 -8.09 -19.06
C THR A 108 8.53 -8.72 -17.84
N GLU A 109 9.28 -9.80 -18.04
CA GLU A 109 10.05 -10.42 -16.95
C GLU A 109 11.02 -9.45 -16.27
N GLU A 110 11.66 -8.59 -17.06
CA GLU A 110 12.56 -7.56 -16.55
C GLU A 110 11.83 -6.58 -15.64
N ARG A 111 10.63 -6.13 -16.06
CA ARG A 111 9.81 -5.23 -15.25
C ARG A 111 9.35 -5.88 -13.98
N ARG A 112 8.95 -7.16 -14.01
CA ARG A 112 8.60 -7.93 -12.80
C ARG A 112 9.76 -7.99 -11.82
N LYS A 113 10.97 -8.34 -12.29
CA LYS A 113 12.18 -8.37 -11.45
C LYS A 113 12.48 -7.01 -10.83
N ALA A 114 12.34 -5.94 -11.62
CA ALA A 114 12.53 -4.57 -11.12
C ALA A 114 11.51 -4.21 -10.04
N LEU A 115 10.23 -4.57 -10.20
CA LEU A 115 9.18 -4.33 -9.21
C LEU A 115 9.39 -5.15 -7.91
N VAL A 116 9.83 -6.41 -8.03
CA VAL A 116 10.19 -7.22 -6.84
C VAL A 116 11.35 -6.58 -6.10
N LYS A 117 12.39 -6.13 -6.81
CA LYS A 117 13.53 -5.44 -6.21
C LYS A 117 13.11 -4.14 -5.51
N GLN A 118 12.24 -3.36 -6.12
CA GLN A 118 11.68 -2.15 -5.54
C GLN A 118 10.89 -2.48 -4.27
N SER A 119 9.97 -3.45 -4.33
CA SER A 119 9.17 -3.89 -3.18
C SER A 119 10.04 -4.39 -2.02
N LYS A 120 11.14 -5.09 -2.33
CA LYS A 120 12.12 -5.52 -1.33
C LYS A 120 12.82 -4.35 -0.67
N GLY A 121 13.17 -3.32 -1.44
CA GLY A 121 13.74 -2.07 -0.92
C GLY A 121 12.83 -1.39 0.10
N GLU A 122 11.54 -1.28 -0.22
CA GLU A 122 10.53 -0.72 0.68
C GLU A 122 10.38 -1.56 1.97
N ALA A 123 10.34 -2.88 1.83
CA ALA A 123 10.29 -3.78 2.99
C ALA A 123 11.52 -3.63 3.91
N GLU A 124 12.73 -3.47 3.34
CA GLU A 124 13.93 -3.22 4.14
C GLU A 124 13.88 -1.86 4.85
N GLN A 125 13.33 -0.81 4.23
CA GLN A 125 13.12 0.48 4.90
C GLN A 125 12.16 0.36 6.09
N ALA A 126 11.07 -0.39 5.93
CA ALA A 126 10.14 -0.66 7.03
C ALA A 126 10.83 -1.42 8.18
N LYS A 127 11.67 -2.42 7.87
CA LYS A 127 12.47 -3.16 8.86
C LYS A 127 13.44 -2.25 9.60
N ILE A 128 14.08 -1.31 8.91
CA ILE A 128 14.97 -0.32 9.54
C ILE A 128 14.17 0.55 10.52
N SER A 129 12.99 1.01 10.14
CA SER A 129 12.11 1.81 11.00
C SER A 129 11.70 1.04 12.27
N VAL A 130 11.34 -0.24 12.13
CA VAL A 130 11.00 -1.13 13.25
C VAL A 130 12.20 -1.34 14.18
N ARG A 131 13.40 -1.57 13.62
CA ARG A 131 14.64 -1.71 14.42
C ARG A 131 14.97 -0.43 15.17
N ASN A 132 14.81 0.73 14.54
CA ASN A 132 15.05 2.03 15.18
C ASN A 132 14.07 2.27 16.32
N SER A 133 12.78 1.99 16.12
CA SER A 133 11.76 2.12 17.17
C SER A 133 12.06 1.23 18.38
N ARG A 134 12.50 -0.01 18.15
CA ARG A 134 12.98 -0.90 19.23
C ARG A 134 14.16 -0.30 19.98
N ARG A 135 15.17 0.18 19.25
CA ARG A 135 16.37 0.76 19.86
C ARG A 135 16.04 1.97 20.72
N ASP A 136 15.21 2.87 20.20
CA ASP A 136 14.78 4.07 20.92
C ASP A 136 14.05 3.73 22.23
N ALA A 137 13.19 2.70 22.20
CA ALA A 137 12.50 2.22 23.41
C ALA A 137 13.47 1.64 24.44
N ILE A 138 14.42 0.80 24.02
CA ILE A 138 15.43 0.20 24.90
C ILE A 138 16.33 1.29 25.50
N ASP A 139 16.77 2.27 24.69
CA ASP A 139 17.58 3.38 25.17
C ASP A 139 16.81 4.24 26.19
N GLY A 140 15.51 4.42 25.98
CA GLY A 140 14.60 5.09 26.92
C GLY A 140 14.50 4.33 28.25
N LEU A 141 14.32 3.00 28.21
CA LEU A 141 14.23 2.14 29.38
C LEU A 141 15.55 2.16 30.18
N LYS A 142 16.71 2.07 29.51
CA LYS A 142 18.04 2.17 30.16
C LYS A 142 18.28 3.53 30.84
N LYS A 143 17.76 4.62 30.25
CA LYS A 143 17.80 5.93 30.91
C LYS A 143 16.88 5.97 32.13
N ALA A 144 15.72 5.29 32.08
CA ALA A 144 14.82 5.20 33.22
C ALA A 144 15.43 4.42 34.40
N VAL A 145 16.24 3.38 34.15
CA VAL A 145 16.99 2.69 35.21
C VAL A 145 17.94 3.64 35.94
N LYS A 146 18.68 4.47 35.19
CA LYS A 146 19.56 5.50 35.79
C LYS A 146 18.79 6.53 36.64
N ASN A 147 17.49 6.66 36.38
CA ASN A 147 16.59 7.57 37.11
C ASN A 147 15.76 6.85 38.18
N GLY A 148 16.13 5.60 38.55
CA GLY A 148 15.54 4.88 39.67
C GLY A 148 14.50 3.82 39.31
N MET A 149 14.37 3.43 38.03
CA MET A 149 13.59 2.24 37.66
C MET A 149 14.32 0.97 38.09
N PRO A 150 13.65 -0.04 38.69
CA PRO A 150 14.25 -1.32 38.98
C PRO A 150 14.73 -2.06 37.73
N GLU A 151 15.90 -2.72 37.79
CA GLU A 151 16.49 -3.44 36.65
C GLU A 151 15.68 -4.65 36.19
N ASP A 152 14.94 -5.31 37.10
CA ASP A 152 14.04 -6.41 36.75
C ASP A 152 12.84 -5.94 35.91
N VAL A 153 12.30 -4.78 36.23
CA VAL A 153 11.20 -4.14 35.47
C VAL A 153 11.70 -3.73 34.08
N GLU A 154 12.91 -3.22 33.98
CA GLU A 154 13.52 -2.88 32.68
C GLU A 154 13.72 -4.11 31.80
N LYS A 155 14.27 -5.22 32.35
CA LYS A 155 14.47 -6.47 31.60
C LYS A 155 13.17 -7.07 31.08
N ASP A 156 12.12 -7.04 31.90
CA ASP A 156 10.79 -7.49 31.48
C ASP A 156 10.22 -6.61 30.37
N ALA A 157 10.45 -5.29 30.43
CA ALA A 157 10.05 -4.36 29.41
C ALA A 157 10.85 -4.54 28.10
N GLU A 158 12.17 -4.76 28.18
CA GLU A 158 13.00 -5.10 27.01
C GLU A 158 12.50 -6.37 26.31
N ALA A 159 12.17 -7.41 27.07
CA ALA A 159 11.63 -8.65 26.53
C ALA A 159 10.30 -8.44 25.81
N LYS A 160 9.41 -7.57 26.32
CA LYS A 160 8.17 -7.19 25.67
C LYS A 160 8.43 -6.43 24.38
N VAL A 161 9.30 -5.43 24.39
CA VAL A 161 9.67 -4.66 23.18
C VAL A 161 10.29 -5.57 22.13
N GLN A 162 11.13 -6.53 22.51
CA GLN A 162 11.70 -7.50 21.59
C GLN A 162 10.64 -8.38 20.94
N LYS A 163 9.67 -8.87 21.72
CA LYS A 163 8.56 -9.67 21.20
C LYS A 163 7.68 -8.89 20.22
N ILE A 164 7.40 -7.63 20.52
CA ILE A 164 6.64 -6.73 19.62
C ILE A 164 7.43 -6.54 18.33
N HIS A 165 8.73 -6.21 18.43
CA HIS A 165 9.62 -6.08 17.27
C HIS A 165 9.57 -7.33 16.37
N ASP A 166 9.71 -8.51 16.93
CA ASP A 166 9.75 -9.77 16.17
C ASP A 166 8.41 -10.02 15.44
N ASN A 167 7.29 -9.68 16.09
CA ASN A 167 5.96 -9.76 15.48
C ASN A 167 5.83 -8.81 14.28
N TYR A 168 6.30 -7.57 14.39
CA TYR A 168 6.24 -6.61 13.28
C TYR A 168 7.22 -6.96 12.16
N MET A 169 8.40 -7.50 12.47
CA MET A 169 9.32 -8.02 11.46
C MET A 169 8.67 -9.14 10.64
N LYS A 170 7.95 -10.05 11.32
CA LYS A 170 7.20 -11.12 10.65
C LYS A 170 6.07 -10.57 9.77
N LYS A 171 5.30 -9.59 10.25
CA LYS A 171 4.26 -8.92 9.45
C LYS A 171 4.84 -8.29 8.17
N ILE A 172 6.00 -7.63 8.27
CA ILE A 172 6.69 -7.06 7.10
C ILE A 172 7.04 -8.15 6.08
N ASP A 173 7.58 -9.28 6.54
CA ASP A 173 7.91 -10.40 5.65
C ASP A 173 6.67 -11.00 4.99
N GLU A 174 5.56 -11.11 5.71
CA GLU A 174 4.28 -11.60 5.18
C GLU A 174 3.70 -10.65 4.10
N VAL A 175 3.70 -9.34 4.37
CA VAL A 175 3.23 -8.31 3.42
C VAL A 175 4.10 -8.31 2.17
N PHE A 176 5.42 -8.37 2.31
CA PHE A 176 6.34 -8.46 1.18
C PHE A 176 6.14 -9.74 0.36
N ALA A 177 6.05 -10.90 1.02
CA ALA A 177 5.85 -12.19 0.35
C ALA A 177 4.53 -12.24 -0.44
N ALA A 178 3.45 -11.65 0.11
CA ALA A 178 2.18 -11.52 -0.59
C ALA A 178 2.31 -10.68 -1.87
N LYS A 179 3.03 -9.55 -1.79
CA LYS A 179 3.27 -8.67 -2.94
C LYS A 179 4.19 -9.31 -3.98
N GLU A 180 5.25 -9.97 -3.55
CA GLU A 180 6.14 -10.71 -4.45
C GLU A 180 5.39 -11.78 -5.23
N LYS A 181 4.55 -12.57 -4.55
CA LYS A 181 3.69 -13.56 -5.18
C LYS A 181 2.73 -12.91 -6.18
N GLU A 182 2.13 -11.78 -5.81
CA GLU A 182 1.24 -11.03 -6.71
C GLU A 182 1.98 -10.61 -8.00
N ILE A 183 3.19 -10.06 -7.90
CA ILE A 183 4.00 -9.62 -9.04
C ILE A 183 4.39 -10.80 -9.94
N LEU A 184 4.73 -11.94 -9.34
CA LEU A 184 5.24 -13.11 -10.08
C LEU A 184 4.12 -13.97 -10.70
N THR A 185 2.88 -13.88 -10.21
CA THR A 185 1.77 -14.77 -10.61
C THR A 185 0.96 -14.24 -11.82
N VAL A 186 1.25 -13.07 -12.33
CA VAL A 186 0.50 -12.41 -13.44
C VAL A 186 1.05 -12.78 -14.80
#